data_2049b93b22b18db0f53ab039ad35462c
#
_entry.id   2049b93b22b18db0f53ab039ad35462c
#
_cell.length_a   1.000
_cell.length_b   1.000
_cell.length_c   1.000
_cell.angle_alpha   90.00
_cell.angle_beta   90.00
_cell.angle_gamma   90.00
#
_symmetry.space_group_name_H-M   'P 1'
#
loop_
_entity.id
_entity.type
_entity.pdbx_description
1 polymer ?
#
loop_
_entity_poly.entity_id
_entity_poly.type
_entity_poly.pdbx_seq_one_letter_code
_entity_poly.pdbx_strand_id
1 'polypeptide(L)'
;MFRFRTATVAALIAAAWILLQPGTADAQSAFTGIVKDTSGAVLPGVTVEAASDALIEKTRSVITGGDGGYRLVDLRPGTYSLTFSLEGFSTVKRDAIQLESNFTMTINADMRVGALEETLTVTGAAPVVDVQSTTKSQVLNREALDAIPTGRTIQGMGQLITG
;
A
#
# COMPACT_ATOMS: atom_id res chain seq x y z
N MET A 1 67.19 1.23 -12.26
CA MET A 1 66.13 0.20 -12.30
C MET A 1 65.03 0.31 -11.24
N PHE A 2 65.20 1.10 -10.18
CA PHE A 2 64.18 1.24 -9.09
C PHE A 2 62.96 2.10 -9.46
N ARG A 3 63.09 3.09 -10.32
CA ARG A 3 62.02 4.03 -10.67
C ARG A 3 60.87 3.43 -11.50
N PHE A 4 61.11 2.39 -12.25
CA PHE A 4 60.07 1.70 -13.05
C PHE A 4 59.16 0.80 -12.20
N ARG A 5 59.68 0.20 -11.13
CA ARG A 5 58.94 -0.70 -10.25
C ARG A 5 57.94 0.06 -9.36
N THR A 6 58.29 1.29 -8.95
CA THR A 6 57.39 2.14 -8.16
C THR A 6 56.25 2.69 -8.98
N ALA A 7 56.45 3.01 -10.25
CA ALA A 7 55.39 3.48 -11.14
C ALA A 7 54.37 2.37 -11.46
N THR A 8 54.80 1.11 -11.64
CA THR A 8 53.89 0.00 -11.85
C THR A 8 53.06 -0.35 -10.62
N VAL A 9 53.65 -0.28 -9.42
CA VAL A 9 52.91 -0.51 -8.16
C VAL A 9 51.89 0.60 -7.91
N ALA A 10 52.24 1.86 -8.17
CA ALA A 10 51.32 2.98 -8.06
C ALA A 10 50.14 2.88 -9.04
N ALA A 11 50.41 2.42 -10.28
CA ALA A 11 49.36 2.19 -11.28
C ALA A 11 48.39 1.06 -10.88
N LEU A 12 48.91 -0.03 -10.30
CA LEU A 12 48.07 -1.13 -9.81
C LEU A 12 47.24 -0.73 -8.61
N ILE A 13 47.76 0.06 -7.70
CA ILE A 13 46.99 0.61 -6.55
C ILE A 13 45.89 1.57 -7.04
N ALA A 14 46.18 2.43 -8.01
CA ALA A 14 45.20 3.32 -8.60
C ALA A 14 44.10 2.55 -9.34
N ALA A 15 44.42 1.50 -10.07
CA ALA A 15 43.47 0.62 -10.73
C ALA A 15 42.60 -0.14 -9.71
N ALA A 16 43.16 -0.61 -8.61
CA ALA A 16 42.42 -1.25 -7.53
C ALA A 16 41.44 -0.29 -6.84
N TRP A 17 41.80 0.97 -6.68
CA TRP A 17 40.94 2.02 -6.12
C TRP A 17 39.72 2.33 -7.01
N ILE A 18 39.90 2.26 -8.34
CA ILE A 18 38.79 2.47 -9.30
C ILE A 18 37.81 1.30 -9.26
N LEU A 19 38.29 0.08 -9.01
CA LEU A 19 37.46 -1.12 -8.91
C LEU A 19 36.69 -1.23 -7.56
N LEU A 20 37.08 -0.48 -6.53
CA LEU A 20 36.45 -0.45 -5.22
C LEU A 20 35.39 0.66 -5.07
N GLN A 21 35.01 1.32 -6.14
CA GLN A 21 33.91 2.32 -6.03
C GLN A 21 32.61 1.59 -5.66
N PRO A 22 31.99 1.88 -4.49
CA PRO A 22 30.67 1.36 -4.18
C PRO A 22 29.70 1.91 -5.22
N GLY A 23 29.11 1.04 -6.02
CA GLY A 23 28.00 1.41 -6.89
C GLY A 23 26.87 1.95 -6.00
N THR A 24 26.29 3.09 -6.36
CA THR A 24 25.06 3.57 -5.73
C THR A 24 23.97 2.54 -6.01
N ALA A 25 23.69 1.68 -5.03
CA ALA A 25 22.50 0.83 -5.08
C ALA A 25 21.28 1.76 -4.91
N ASP A 26 20.68 2.18 -6.01
CA ASP A 26 19.39 2.84 -5.96
C ASP A 26 18.37 1.86 -5.37
N ALA A 27 17.91 2.15 -4.18
CA ALA A 27 16.86 1.39 -3.50
C ALA A 27 15.54 1.68 -4.22
N GLN A 28 15.34 1.03 -5.37
CA GLN A 28 14.15 1.20 -6.20
C GLN A 28 13.02 0.37 -5.63
N SER A 29 11.93 1.04 -5.28
CA SER A 29 10.70 0.39 -4.87
C SER A 29 9.69 0.42 -6.01
N ALA A 30 8.68 -0.45 -5.93
CA ALA A 30 7.68 -0.58 -6.98
C ALA A 30 6.30 -0.90 -6.40
N PHE A 31 5.26 -0.45 -7.10
CA PHE A 31 3.92 -0.99 -6.97
C PHE A 31 3.63 -1.91 -8.15
N THR A 32 2.96 -3.02 -7.88
CA THR A 32 2.44 -3.95 -8.87
C THR A 32 1.02 -4.37 -8.49
N GLY A 33 0.27 -4.90 -9.42
CA GLY A 33 -1.06 -5.43 -9.13
C GLY A 33 -1.86 -5.72 -10.37
N ILE A 34 -3.08 -6.20 -10.17
CA ILE A 34 -4.05 -6.50 -11.21
C ILE A 34 -5.31 -5.68 -10.92
N VAL A 35 -5.85 -5.06 -11.96
CA VAL A 35 -7.13 -4.35 -11.91
C VAL A 35 -8.21 -5.22 -12.54
N LYS A 36 -9.33 -5.36 -11.84
CA LYS A 36 -10.47 -6.17 -12.24
C LYS A 36 -11.75 -5.37 -12.12
N ASP A 37 -12.80 -5.83 -12.78
CA ASP A 37 -14.14 -5.37 -12.50
C ASP A 37 -14.80 -6.21 -11.38
N THR A 38 -16.01 -5.85 -10.99
CA THR A 38 -16.78 -6.57 -9.96
C THR A 38 -17.22 -7.97 -10.39
N SER A 39 -17.13 -8.33 -11.68
CA SER A 39 -17.37 -9.68 -12.17
C SER A 39 -16.13 -10.56 -12.07
N GLY A 40 -14.98 -9.97 -11.78
CA GLY A 40 -13.67 -10.63 -11.73
C GLY A 40 -12.93 -10.61 -13.06
N ALA A 41 -13.48 -9.97 -14.10
CA ALA A 41 -12.78 -9.81 -15.38
C ALA A 41 -11.66 -8.78 -15.24
N VAL A 42 -10.51 -9.05 -15.86
CA VAL A 42 -9.38 -8.13 -15.87
C VAL A 42 -9.69 -6.91 -16.72
N LEU A 43 -9.21 -5.73 -16.29
CA LEU A 43 -9.43 -4.46 -16.97
C LEU A 43 -8.14 -3.94 -17.60
N PRO A 44 -7.97 -4.09 -18.92
CA PRO A 44 -6.91 -3.42 -19.65
C PRO A 44 -7.24 -1.94 -19.86
N GLY A 45 -6.20 -1.11 -20.04
CA GLY A 45 -6.36 0.31 -20.35
C GLY A 45 -6.66 1.20 -19.14
N VAL A 46 -6.65 0.68 -17.92
CA VAL A 46 -6.80 1.48 -16.70
C VAL A 46 -5.56 2.33 -16.49
N THR A 47 -5.74 3.63 -16.30
CA THR A 47 -4.67 4.53 -15.87
C THR A 47 -4.49 4.40 -14.36
N VAL A 48 -3.30 3.98 -13.95
CA VAL A 48 -2.89 3.88 -12.54
C VAL A 48 -1.91 5.00 -12.27
N GLU A 49 -2.29 5.95 -11.42
CA GLU A 49 -1.48 7.10 -11.03
C GLU A 49 -1.05 6.95 -9.56
N ALA A 50 0.24 7.08 -9.31
CA ALA A 50 0.82 7.18 -7.97
C ALA A 50 1.22 8.63 -7.70
N ALA A 51 0.67 9.24 -6.66
CA ALA A 51 1.01 10.58 -6.21
C ALA A 51 1.71 10.52 -4.85
N SER A 52 2.79 11.28 -4.68
CA SER A 52 3.55 11.37 -3.43
C SER A 52 4.45 12.60 -3.39
N ASP A 53 4.65 13.14 -2.19
CA ASP A 53 5.66 14.19 -1.96
C ASP A 53 7.09 13.68 -2.07
N ALA A 54 7.31 12.36 -1.96
CA ALA A 54 8.61 11.73 -2.16
C ALA A 54 9.06 11.73 -3.62
N LEU A 55 8.14 11.88 -4.58
CA LEU A 55 8.44 11.97 -6.01
C LEU A 55 8.82 13.41 -6.40
N ILE A 56 9.83 13.55 -7.25
CA ILE A 56 10.24 14.85 -7.82
C ILE A 56 9.12 15.41 -8.70
N GLU A 57 8.49 14.56 -9.50
CA GLU A 57 7.41 14.90 -10.44
C GLU A 57 6.03 14.94 -9.75
N LYS A 58 5.98 14.66 -8.43
CA LYS A 58 4.76 14.55 -7.61
C LYS A 58 3.84 13.41 -7.99
N THR A 59 3.75 13.06 -9.27
CA THR A 59 2.91 11.97 -9.79
C THR A 59 3.67 11.10 -10.78
N ARG A 60 3.33 9.82 -10.83
CA ARG A 60 3.79 8.87 -11.83
C ARG A 60 2.64 7.97 -12.25
N SER A 61 2.46 7.74 -13.54
CA SER A 61 1.35 6.95 -14.08
C SER A 61 1.81 5.83 -14.99
N VAL A 62 0.97 4.79 -15.10
CA VAL A 62 1.12 3.65 -16.01
C VAL A 62 -0.26 3.19 -16.43
N ILE A 63 -0.35 2.51 -17.58
CA ILE A 63 -1.60 1.93 -18.07
C ILE A 63 -1.54 0.41 -17.90
N THR A 64 -2.64 -0.22 -17.48
CA THR A 64 -2.74 -1.69 -17.34
C THR A 64 -2.64 -2.38 -18.68
N GLY A 65 -1.91 -3.50 -18.71
CA GLY A 65 -1.76 -4.36 -19.89
C GLY A 65 -3.02 -5.17 -20.20
N GLY A 66 -2.96 -6.01 -21.26
CA GLY A 66 -4.07 -6.86 -21.69
C GLY A 66 -4.52 -7.89 -20.64
N ASP A 67 -3.68 -8.19 -19.68
CA ASP A 67 -3.93 -9.06 -18.52
C ASP A 67 -4.46 -8.28 -17.29
N GLY A 68 -4.74 -6.98 -17.45
CA GLY A 68 -5.11 -6.09 -16.34
C GLY A 68 -3.99 -5.78 -15.37
N GLY A 69 -2.76 -6.27 -15.64
CA GLY A 69 -1.60 -6.07 -14.80
C GLY A 69 -0.97 -4.69 -14.98
N TYR A 70 -0.42 -4.13 -13.90
CA TYR A 70 0.36 -2.91 -13.94
C TYR A 70 1.64 -3.03 -13.10
N ARG A 71 2.63 -2.21 -13.41
CA ARG A 71 3.86 -2.09 -12.63
C ARG A 71 4.40 -0.67 -12.69
N LEU A 72 4.41 0.02 -11.55
CA LEU A 72 5.05 1.30 -11.33
C LEU A 72 6.40 1.07 -10.66
N VAL A 73 7.48 1.42 -11.35
CA VAL A 73 8.88 1.23 -10.89
C VAL A 73 9.53 2.58 -10.60
N ASP A 74 10.76 2.54 -10.08
CA ASP A 74 11.58 3.72 -9.77
C ASP A 74 10.90 4.65 -8.77
N LEU A 75 10.23 4.08 -7.78
CA LEU A 75 9.58 4.83 -6.72
C LEU A 75 10.53 5.00 -5.54
N ARG A 76 10.49 6.17 -4.92
CA ARG A 76 11.20 6.45 -3.68
C ARG A 76 10.38 5.98 -2.49
N PRO A 77 11.02 5.57 -1.38
CA PRO A 77 10.27 5.27 -0.16
C PRO A 77 9.51 6.50 0.33
N GLY A 78 8.29 6.28 0.80
CA GLY A 78 7.42 7.37 1.25
C GLY A 78 5.95 6.98 1.29
N THR A 79 5.11 7.95 1.57
CA THR A 79 3.65 7.78 1.59
C THR A 79 3.07 8.14 0.23
N TYR A 80 2.23 7.27 -0.29
CA TYR A 80 1.63 7.37 -1.62
C TYR A 80 0.10 7.36 -1.58
N SER A 81 -0.51 7.98 -2.59
CA SER A 81 -1.88 7.71 -2.99
C SER A 81 -1.90 7.12 -4.39
N LEU A 82 -2.66 6.03 -4.58
CA LEU A 82 -2.89 5.40 -5.87
C LEU A 82 -4.29 5.69 -6.35
N THR A 83 -4.41 6.16 -7.59
CA THR A 83 -5.68 6.43 -8.26
C THR A 83 -5.79 5.55 -9.50
N PHE A 84 -6.89 4.82 -9.61
CA PHE A 84 -7.21 3.96 -10.75
C PHE A 84 -8.38 4.58 -11.50
N SER A 85 -8.20 4.91 -12.78
CA SER A 85 -9.21 5.56 -13.61
C SER A 85 -9.34 4.88 -14.97
N LEU A 86 -10.58 4.66 -15.40
CA LEU A 86 -10.93 4.15 -16.71
C LEU A 86 -12.27 4.75 -17.12
N GLU A 87 -12.40 5.16 -18.37
CA GLU A 87 -13.66 5.72 -18.89
C GLU A 87 -14.79 4.68 -18.77
N GLY A 88 -15.93 5.10 -18.24
CA GLY A 88 -17.08 4.24 -17.98
C GLY A 88 -17.03 3.47 -16.65
N PHE A 89 -16.00 3.68 -15.85
CA PHE A 89 -15.85 3.06 -14.53
C PHE A 89 -15.70 4.12 -13.44
N SER A 90 -16.15 3.79 -12.23
CA SER A 90 -15.93 4.64 -11.05
C SER A 90 -14.45 4.66 -10.69
N THR A 91 -13.91 5.85 -10.43
CA THR A 91 -12.52 6.03 -10.01
C THR A 91 -12.30 5.42 -8.62
N VAL A 92 -11.27 4.61 -8.48
CA VAL A 92 -10.86 4.03 -7.20
C VAL A 92 -9.60 4.74 -6.72
N LYS A 93 -9.62 5.24 -5.47
CA LYS A 93 -8.48 5.89 -4.84
C LYS A 93 -8.10 5.15 -3.55
N ARG A 94 -6.80 4.94 -3.35
CA ARG A 94 -6.22 4.37 -2.13
C ARG A 94 -5.17 5.31 -1.60
N ASP A 95 -5.43 5.85 -0.41
CA ASP A 95 -4.56 6.82 0.25
C ASP A 95 -3.71 6.16 1.36
N ALA A 96 -2.69 6.91 1.82
CA ALA A 96 -1.85 6.55 2.96
C ALA A 96 -1.08 5.23 2.82
N ILE A 97 -0.66 4.88 1.59
CA ILE A 97 0.13 3.68 1.33
C ILE A 97 1.59 3.98 1.65
N GLN A 98 2.16 3.30 2.63
CA GLN A 98 3.58 3.43 2.97
C GLN A 98 4.40 2.45 2.13
N LEU A 99 5.31 2.97 1.32
CA LEU A 99 6.23 2.20 0.51
C LEU A 99 7.62 2.26 1.13
N GLU A 100 8.15 1.11 1.51
CA GLU A 100 9.49 0.96 2.07
C GLU A 100 10.56 0.91 0.98
N SER A 101 11.82 1.16 1.36
CA SER A 101 12.96 1.05 0.44
C SER A 101 13.15 -0.38 -0.06
N ASN A 102 13.47 -0.52 -1.35
CA ASN A 102 13.76 -1.81 -1.98
C ASN A 102 12.62 -2.85 -1.83
N PHE A 103 11.37 -2.37 -1.81
CA PHE A 103 10.20 -3.21 -1.64
C PHE A 103 9.25 -3.10 -2.84
N THR A 104 8.74 -4.25 -3.28
CA THR A 104 7.66 -4.31 -4.28
C THR A 104 6.36 -4.64 -3.57
N MET A 105 5.45 -3.67 -3.54
CA MET A 105 4.14 -3.85 -2.91
C MET A 105 3.09 -4.21 -3.96
N THR A 106 2.30 -5.26 -3.69
CA THR A 106 1.20 -5.66 -4.57
C THR A 106 -0.10 -5.04 -4.09
N ILE A 107 -0.74 -4.24 -4.97
CA ILE A 107 -2.01 -3.58 -4.70
C ILE A 107 -2.96 -3.85 -5.86
N ASN A 108 -3.98 -4.66 -5.61
CA ASN A 108 -5.04 -4.94 -6.57
C ASN A 108 -6.19 -3.96 -6.41
N ALA A 109 -6.92 -3.69 -7.49
CA ALA A 109 -8.09 -2.83 -7.46
C ALA A 109 -9.27 -3.50 -8.18
N ASP A 110 -10.46 -3.36 -7.58
CA ASP A 110 -11.72 -3.77 -8.18
C ASP A 110 -12.51 -2.50 -8.53
N MET A 111 -12.80 -2.32 -9.82
CA MET A 111 -13.50 -1.15 -10.34
C MET A 111 -14.94 -1.52 -10.68
N ARG A 112 -15.86 -0.57 -10.47
CA ARG A 112 -17.28 -0.73 -10.81
C ARG A 112 -17.61 0.04 -12.08
N VAL A 113 -18.48 -0.53 -12.90
CA VAL A 113 -19.09 0.23 -14.00
C VAL A 113 -19.98 1.31 -13.39
N GLY A 114 -19.79 2.56 -13.78
CA GLY A 114 -20.57 3.67 -13.24
C GLY A 114 -20.09 5.02 -13.77
N ALA A 115 -20.87 6.06 -13.52
CA ALA A 115 -20.52 7.43 -13.90
C ALA A 115 -19.28 7.92 -13.13
N LEU A 116 -18.51 8.79 -13.77
CA LEU A 116 -17.17 9.32 -13.38
C LEU A 116 -17.07 9.97 -11.99
N GLU A 117 -18.14 10.08 -11.20
CA GLU A 117 -18.19 10.93 -10.00
C GLU A 117 -18.17 10.20 -8.65
N GLU A 118 -18.16 8.87 -8.61
CA GLU A 118 -17.99 8.15 -7.34
C GLU A 118 -16.52 7.82 -7.07
N THR A 119 -15.81 8.72 -6.39
CA THR A 119 -14.48 8.43 -5.85
C THR A 119 -14.61 7.56 -4.60
N LEU A 120 -14.36 6.27 -4.72
CA LEU A 120 -14.29 5.38 -3.56
C LEU A 120 -12.93 5.56 -2.88
N THR A 121 -12.88 6.39 -1.84
CA THR A 121 -11.68 6.57 -1.03
C THR A 121 -11.58 5.43 -0.02
N VAL A 122 -10.69 4.49 -0.25
CA VAL A 122 -10.34 3.45 0.72
C VAL A 122 -9.12 3.93 1.51
N THR A 123 -9.35 4.44 2.71
CA THR A 123 -8.26 4.76 3.63
C THR A 123 -7.59 3.46 4.07
N GLY A 124 -6.32 3.30 3.73
CA GLY A 124 -5.53 2.10 4.02
C GLY A 124 -5.06 1.98 5.48
N ALA A 125 -5.89 2.42 6.44
CA ALA A 125 -5.69 2.02 7.82
C ALA A 125 -5.98 0.52 7.91
N ALA A 126 -4.93 -0.29 7.96
CA ALA A 126 -5.08 -1.67 8.39
C ALA A 126 -5.86 -1.66 9.71
N PRO A 127 -6.92 -2.49 9.87
CA PRO A 127 -7.55 -2.61 11.16
C PRO A 127 -6.47 -3.01 12.15
N VAL A 128 -6.16 -2.13 13.10
CA VAL A 128 -5.34 -2.48 14.25
C VAL A 128 -6.17 -3.52 15.00
N VAL A 129 -5.86 -4.79 14.74
CA VAL A 129 -6.39 -5.88 15.56
C VAL A 129 -5.67 -5.73 16.89
N ASP A 130 -6.33 -5.06 17.83
CA ASP A 130 -5.89 -5.01 19.21
C ASP A 130 -6.05 -6.42 19.81
N VAL A 131 -4.99 -7.22 19.68
CA VAL A 131 -4.92 -8.58 20.21
C VAL A 131 -4.75 -8.62 21.74
N GLN A 132 -4.80 -7.47 22.41
CA GLN A 132 -4.63 -7.40 23.88
C GLN A 132 -5.95 -7.16 24.64
N SER A 133 -7.06 -6.95 23.97
CA SER A 133 -8.35 -6.73 24.64
C SER A 133 -9.17 -8.01 24.67
N THR A 134 -8.95 -8.84 25.66
CA THR A 134 -9.78 -10.03 25.98
C THR A 134 -11.11 -9.63 26.67
N THR A 135 -11.41 -8.36 26.74
CA THR A 135 -12.64 -7.86 27.37
C THR A 135 -13.73 -7.72 26.33
N LYS A 136 -14.65 -8.67 26.27
CA LYS A 136 -15.90 -8.52 25.55
C LYS A 136 -16.72 -7.39 26.19
N SER A 137 -16.60 -6.18 25.69
CA SER A 137 -17.45 -5.07 26.07
C SER A 137 -18.71 -5.08 25.21
N GLN A 138 -19.81 -5.53 25.74
CA GLN A 138 -21.12 -5.47 25.12
C GLN A 138 -21.85 -4.23 25.64
N VAL A 139 -22.00 -3.21 24.79
CA VAL A 139 -22.76 -2.01 25.12
C VAL A 139 -24.24 -2.32 24.89
N LEU A 140 -24.99 -2.46 25.97
CA LEU A 140 -26.45 -2.62 25.93
C LEU A 140 -27.08 -1.24 25.91
N ASN A 141 -27.77 -0.92 24.82
CA ASN A 141 -28.58 0.32 24.72
C ASN A 141 -29.74 0.27 25.70
N ARG A 142 -30.15 1.44 26.21
CA ARG A 142 -31.23 1.60 27.21
C ARG A 142 -32.55 0.93 26.76
N GLU A 143 -32.82 0.96 25.47
CA GLU A 143 -33.99 0.36 24.84
C GLU A 143 -33.95 -1.21 24.92
N ALA A 144 -32.77 -1.79 24.80
CA ALA A 144 -32.58 -3.24 24.98
C ALA A 144 -32.68 -3.67 26.46
N LEU A 145 -32.33 -2.79 27.40
CA LEU A 145 -32.45 -3.04 28.85
C LEU A 145 -33.90 -2.97 29.33
N ASP A 146 -34.70 -2.11 28.71
CA ASP A 146 -36.15 -1.97 29.04
C ASP A 146 -37.01 -3.10 28.46
N ALA A 147 -36.50 -3.80 27.42
CA ALA A 147 -37.17 -4.96 26.79
C ALA A 147 -36.92 -6.30 27.50
N ILE A 148 -36.03 -6.35 28.50
CA ILE A 148 -35.73 -7.58 29.24
C ILE A 148 -36.68 -7.70 30.42
N PRO A 149 -37.51 -8.76 30.50
CA PRO A 149 -38.47 -8.97 31.59
C PRO A 149 -37.84 -9.51 32.87
N THR A 150 -36.67 -9.03 33.22
CA THR A 150 -35.96 -9.39 34.46
C THR A 150 -36.00 -8.25 35.44
N GLY A 151 -36.28 -8.54 36.72
CA GLY A 151 -36.30 -7.53 37.78
C GLY A 151 -35.02 -6.69 37.77
N ARG A 152 -35.14 -5.39 37.86
CA ARG A 152 -34.09 -4.36 37.80
C ARG A 152 -33.03 -4.47 38.93
N THR A 153 -32.53 -5.65 39.21
CA THR A 153 -31.48 -5.86 40.20
C THR A 153 -30.14 -6.17 39.50
N ILE A 154 -29.07 -5.59 40.03
CA ILE A 154 -27.71 -5.74 39.51
C ILE A 154 -27.30 -7.22 39.40
N GLN A 155 -27.88 -8.09 40.22
CA GLN A 155 -27.63 -9.53 40.19
C GLN A 155 -28.29 -10.25 39.00
N GLY A 156 -29.45 -9.75 38.50
CA GLY A 156 -30.13 -10.31 37.31
C GLY A 156 -29.41 -10.00 36.00
N MET A 157 -28.63 -8.91 35.95
CA MET A 157 -27.88 -8.54 34.78
C MET A 157 -26.55 -9.35 34.60
N GLY A 158 -26.02 -9.86 35.70
CA GLY A 158 -24.78 -10.64 35.65
C GLY A 158 -24.90 -12.00 34.97
N GLN A 159 -26.12 -12.58 34.92
CA GLN A 159 -26.35 -13.89 34.26
C GLN A 159 -26.48 -13.81 32.74
N LEU A 160 -26.67 -12.62 32.17
CA LEU A 160 -26.80 -12.42 30.72
C LEU A 160 -25.45 -12.23 30.02
N ILE A 161 -24.36 -12.07 30.77
CA ILE A 161 -23.03 -11.74 30.22
C ILE A 161 -22.08 -12.94 30.18
N THR A 162 -22.45 -14.05 30.81
CA THR A 162 -21.66 -15.31 30.82
C THR A 162 -22.29 -16.32 29.86
N GLY A 163 -22.02 -16.14 28.57
CA GLY A 163 -22.36 -17.09 27.52
C GLY A 163 -21.36 -17.03 26.38
#